data_5c008102529f1946e66301cac9ba8c83
#
_entry.id   5c008102529f1946e66301cac9ba8c83
#
_cell.length_a   1.000
_cell.length_b   1.000
_cell.length_c   1.000
_cell.angle_alpha   90.00
_cell.angle_beta   90.00
_cell.angle_gamma   90.00
#
_symmetry.space_group_name_H-M   'P 1'
#
loop_
_entity.id
_entity.type
_entity.pdbx_description
1 polymer ?
#
loop_
_entity_poly.entity_id
_entity_poly.type
_entity_poly.pdbx_seq_one_letter_code
_entity_poly.pdbx_strand_id
1 'polypeptide(L)'
;MNPQQRTILLVDDDHEIVESMRTILENKGYRILVARDGNSGLMVAERENPDLLILDMMMPKKSGFLVLEKLRSRPGGMIPTIMITGNEGSRHRAYAEMLGVRDYIRKPFAMEKLVRAIDKVLGVKPRGEAGFDDEG
;
A
#
# COMPACT_ATOMS: atom_id res chain seq x y z
N MET A 1 -12.51 -20.05 -4.79
CA MET A 1 -12.31 -18.73 -4.22
C MET A 1 -11.76 -18.82 -2.80
N ASN A 2 -10.82 -18.00 -2.49
CA ASN A 2 -10.22 -17.97 -1.17
C ASN A 2 -10.96 -16.96 -0.29
N PRO A 3 -11.71 -17.40 0.73
CA PRO A 3 -12.45 -16.46 1.56
C PRO A 3 -11.54 -15.53 2.36
N GLN A 4 -10.25 -15.84 2.46
CA GLN A 4 -9.30 -14.98 3.16
C GLN A 4 -8.47 -14.15 2.22
N GLN A 5 -8.83 -14.11 0.95
CA GLN A 5 -8.11 -13.29 0.00
C GLN A 5 -8.22 -11.81 0.38
N ARG A 6 -7.07 -11.17 0.52
CA ARG A 6 -7.02 -9.76 0.84
C ARG A 6 -6.93 -8.94 -0.44
N THR A 7 -7.49 -7.75 -0.41
CA THR A 7 -7.47 -6.83 -1.53
C THR A 7 -6.52 -5.69 -1.23
N ILE A 8 -5.62 -5.43 -2.16
CA ILE A 8 -4.65 -4.33 -2.07
C ILE A 8 -4.90 -3.37 -3.22
N LEU A 9 -5.04 -2.10 -2.89
CA LEU A 9 -5.17 -1.05 -3.90
C LEU A 9 -3.81 -0.38 -4.09
N LEU A 10 -3.32 -0.38 -5.34
CA LEU A 10 -2.09 0.31 -5.70
C LEU A 10 -2.46 1.63 -6.34
N VAL A 11 -1.97 2.74 -5.80
CA VAL A 11 -2.22 4.07 -6.35
C VAL A 11 -0.88 4.68 -6.71
N ASP A 12 -0.52 4.65 -7.98
CA ASP A 12 0.77 5.11 -8.47
C ASP A 12 0.63 5.34 -9.97
N ASP A 13 1.20 6.41 -10.49
CA ASP A 13 1.13 6.70 -11.90
C ASP A 13 2.28 6.09 -12.70
N ASP A 14 3.24 5.46 -12.05
CA ASP A 14 4.37 4.81 -12.71
C ASP A 14 3.96 3.41 -13.16
N HIS A 15 3.78 3.26 -14.46
CA HIS A 15 3.26 2.01 -15.02
C HIS A 15 4.17 0.82 -14.71
N GLU A 16 5.48 1.02 -14.81
CA GLU A 16 6.41 -0.09 -14.61
C GLU A 16 6.39 -0.61 -13.19
N ILE A 17 6.39 0.31 -12.24
CA ILE A 17 6.41 -0.11 -10.84
C ILE A 17 5.08 -0.76 -10.45
N VAL A 18 3.98 -0.25 -10.99
CA VAL A 18 2.67 -0.84 -10.75
C VAL A 18 2.61 -2.26 -11.25
N GLU A 19 3.10 -2.50 -12.49
CA GLU A 19 3.05 -3.85 -13.02
C GLU A 19 3.97 -4.81 -12.29
N SER A 20 5.13 -4.33 -11.84
CA SER A 20 6.02 -5.15 -11.04
C SER A 20 5.39 -5.53 -9.70
N MET A 21 4.80 -4.57 -9.03
CA MET A 21 4.12 -4.84 -7.76
C MET A 21 2.95 -5.79 -7.97
N ARG A 22 2.15 -5.52 -8.99
CA ARG A 22 0.97 -6.31 -9.26
C ARG A 22 1.32 -7.78 -9.50
N THR A 23 2.32 -8.03 -10.35
CA THR A 23 2.72 -9.39 -10.68
C THR A 23 3.13 -10.17 -9.43
N ILE A 24 3.96 -9.56 -8.61
CA ILE A 24 4.46 -10.23 -7.42
C ILE A 24 3.34 -10.47 -6.41
N LEU A 25 2.49 -9.48 -6.23
CA LEU A 25 1.45 -9.59 -5.20
C LEU A 25 0.32 -10.51 -5.62
N GLU A 26 -0.02 -10.52 -6.91
CA GLU A 26 -1.02 -11.49 -7.39
C GLU A 26 -0.51 -12.92 -7.24
N ASN A 27 0.77 -13.12 -7.47
CA ASN A 27 1.35 -14.45 -7.29
C ASN A 27 1.30 -14.91 -5.82
N LYS A 28 1.21 -13.97 -4.90
CA LYS A 28 1.07 -14.32 -3.49
C LYS A 28 -0.37 -14.53 -3.06
N GLY A 29 -1.31 -14.35 -3.97
CA GLY A 29 -2.71 -14.61 -3.68
C GLY A 29 -3.55 -13.39 -3.38
N TYR A 30 -2.98 -12.19 -3.46
CA TYR A 30 -3.74 -10.98 -3.23
C TYR A 30 -4.58 -10.60 -4.45
N ARG A 31 -5.72 -10.00 -4.18
CA ARG A 31 -6.51 -9.35 -5.23
C ARG A 31 -5.99 -7.92 -5.37
N ILE A 32 -5.59 -7.55 -6.59
CA ILE A 32 -4.95 -6.25 -6.80
C ILE A 32 -5.85 -5.34 -7.60
N LEU A 33 -6.06 -4.15 -7.08
CA LEU A 33 -6.75 -3.06 -7.78
C LEU A 33 -5.73 -1.98 -8.04
N VAL A 34 -5.90 -1.24 -9.12
CA VAL A 34 -4.94 -0.22 -9.54
C VAL A 34 -5.67 1.08 -9.83
N ALA A 35 -5.13 2.19 -9.35
CA ALA A 35 -5.54 3.53 -9.75
C ALA A 35 -4.29 4.32 -10.08
N ARG A 36 -4.37 5.21 -11.04
CA ARG A 36 -3.20 5.88 -11.56
C ARG A 36 -3.11 7.34 -11.13
N ASP A 37 -4.07 7.82 -10.39
CA ASP A 37 -4.01 9.16 -9.82
C ASP A 37 -4.81 9.19 -8.52
N GLY A 38 -4.67 10.30 -7.80
CA GLY A 38 -5.27 10.39 -6.47
C GLY A 38 -6.78 10.40 -6.48
N ASN A 39 -7.40 11.02 -7.49
CA ASN A 39 -8.86 11.04 -7.55
C ASN A 39 -9.43 9.66 -7.80
N SER A 40 -8.86 8.94 -8.75
CA SER A 40 -9.27 7.55 -9.02
C SER A 40 -9.01 6.68 -7.82
N GLY A 41 -7.88 6.90 -7.14
CA GLY A 41 -7.55 6.13 -5.95
C GLY A 41 -8.58 6.28 -4.86
N LEU A 42 -9.02 7.52 -4.61
CA LEU A 42 -10.07 7.75 -3.62
C LEU A 42 -11.37 7.06 -4.00
N MET A 43 -11.76 7.17 -5.28
CA MET A 43 -12.99 6.54 -5.74
C MET A 43 -12.95 5.02 -5.53
N VAL A 44 -11.84 4.41 -5.92
CA VAL A 44 -11.73 2.96 -5.78
C VAL A 44 -11.68 2.57 -4.30
N ALA A 45 -10.96 3.33 -3.49
CA ALA A 45 -10.87 3.03 -2.07
C ALA A 45 -12.25 3.06 -1.40
N GLU A 46 -13.05 4.05 -1.76
CA GLU A 46 -14.37 4.18 -1.16
C GLU A 46 -15.33 3.11 -1.66
N ARG A 47 -15.21 2.74 -2.93
CA ARG A 47 -16.12 1.75 -3.51
C ARG A 47 -15.76 0.32 -3.12
N GLU A 48 -14.47 0.01 -3.11
CA GLU A 48 -14.02 -1.37 -2.94
C GLU A 48 -13.56 -1.72 -1.53
N ASN A 49 -13.31 -0.71 -0.72
CA ASN A 49 -12.89 -0.89 0.68
C ASN A 49 -11.75 -1.91 0.81
N PRO A 50 -10.59 -1.63 0.21
CA PRO A 50 -9.50 -2.60 0.24
C PRO A 50 -8.93 -2.79 1.64
N ASP A 51 -8.21 -3.88 1.84
CA ASP A 51 -7.57 -4.18 3.12
C ASP A 51 -6.29 -3.40 3.33
N LEU A 52 -5.67 -2.96 2.24
CA LEU A 52 -4.41 -2.24 2.29
C LEU A 52 -4.33 -1.31 1.10
N LEU A 53 -3.75 -0.14 1.33
CA LEU A 53 -3.49 0.84 0.30
C LEU A 53 -1.99 1.05 0.18
N ILE A 54 -1.46 0.94 -1.04
CA ILE A 54 -0.08 1.33 -1.32
C ILE A 54 -0.18 2.59 -2.17
N LEU A 55 0.34 3.69 -1.65
CA LEU A 55 0.02 5.01 -2.14
C LEU A 55 1.30 5.78 -2.45
N ASP A 56 1.44 6.19 -3.71
CA ASP A 56 2.52 7.07 -4.11
C ASP A 56 2.24 8.48 -3.64
N MET A 57 3.22 9.11 -3.03
CA MET A 57 3.09 10.48 -2.55
C MET A 57 3.01 11.48 -3.69
N MET A 58 3.76 11.28 -4.75
CA MET A 58 3.92 12.25 -5.83
C MET A 58 3.16 11.80 -7.07
N MET A 59 1.96 12.33 -7.25
CA MET A 59 1.11 11.98 -8.38
C MET A 59 0.48 13.23 -8.96
N PRO A 60 0.12 13.21 -10.26
CA PRO A 60 -0.65 14.30 -10.82
C PRO A 60 -2.05 14.36 -10.23
N LYS A 61 -2.69 15.49 -10.33
CA LYS A 61 -4.07 15.79 -9.95
C LYS A 61 -4.27 15.87 -8.44
N LYS A 62 -3.85 14.86 -7.69
CA LYS A 62 -4.03 14.89 -6.24
C LYS A 62 -2.88 14.15 -5.61
N SER A 63 -2.13 14.83 -4.75
CA SER A 63 -0.99 14.23 -4.07
C SER A 63 -1.45 13.16 -3.09
N GLY A 64 -0.52 12.25 -2.76
CA GLY A 64 -0.83 11.22 -1.80
C GLY A 64 -1.25 11.76 -0.45
N PHE A 65 -0.70 12.89 -0.03
CA PHE A 65 -1.10 13.48 1.24
C PHE A 65 -2.57 13.88 1.23
N LEU A 66 -3.05 14.45 0.13
CA LEU A 66 -4.46 14.82 0.04
C LEU A 66 -5.36 13.59 0.08
N VAL A 67 -4.92 12.50 -0.55
CA VAL A 67 -5.65 11.25 -0.50
C VAL A 67 -5.74 10.77 0.95
N LEU A 68 -4.62 10.79 1.67
CA LEU A 68 -4.59 10.37 3.07
C LEU A 68 -5.53 11.21 3.94
N GLU A 69 -5.50 12.53 3.74
CA GLU A 69 -6.35 13.41 4.53
C GLU A 69 -7.81 13.08 4.34
N LYS A 70 -8.21 12.79 3.11
CA LYS A 70 -9.59 12.43 2.84
C LYS A 70 -9.95 11.07 3.41
N LEU A 71 -9.03 10.12 3.34
CA LEU A 71 -9.30 8.78 3.86
C LEU A 71 -9.42 8.76 5.38
N ARG A 72 -8.71 9.64 6.07
CA ARG A 72 -8.78 9.68 7.52
C ARG A 72 -10.16 10.03 8.02
N SER A 73 -10.91 10.82 7.28
CA SER A 73 -12.23 11.25 7.72
C SER A 73 -13.36 10.40 7.16
N ARG A 74 -13.05 9.34 6.45
CA ARG A 74 -14.11 8.52 5.87
C ARG A 74 -14.82 7.70 6.96
N PRO A 75 -16.12 7.43 6.77
CA PRO A 75 -16.81 6.52 7.67
C PRO A 75 -16.16 5.15 7.63
N GLY A 76 -16.05 4.49 8.76
CA GLY A 76 -15.39 3.19 8.82
C GLY A 76 -13.92 3.25 9.12
N GLY A 77 -13.36 4.47 9.16
CA GLY A 77 -11.98 4.63 9.54
C GLY A 77 -11.01 4.56 8.37
N MET A 78 -9.75 4.66 8.70
CA MET A 78 -8.71 4.72 7.69
C MET A 78 -8.29 3.32 7.25
N ILE A 79 -8.05 3.18 5.95
CA ILE A 79 -7.48 1.95 5.41
C ILE A 79 -6.00 1.91 5.76
N PRO A 80 -5.46 0.78 6.24
CA PRO A 80 -4.02 0.70 6.46
C PRO A 80 -3.26 1.07 5.21
N THR A 81 -2.28 1.95 5.33
CA THR A 81 -1.61 2.53 4.18
C THR A 81 -0.10 2.42 4.31
N ILE A 82 0.54 1.97 3.24
CA ILE A 82 1.98 2.06 3.06
C ILE A 82 2.22 3.13 2.01
N MET A 83 2.98 4.15 2.36
CA MET A 83 3.27 5.22 1.42
C MET A 83 4.61 4.98 0.75
N ILE A 84 4.66 5.18 -0.57
CA ILE A 84 5.91 5.08 -1.31
C ILE A 84 6.19 6.42 -1.96
N THR A 85 7.47 6.75 -2.12
CA THR A 85 7.83 8.06 -2.63
C THR A 85 9.26 8.09 -3.14
N GLY A 86 9.52 8.93 -4.14
CA GLY A 86 10.87 9.25 -4.56
C GLY A 86 11.49 10.40 -3.77
N ASN A 87 10.73 11.02 -2.88
CA ASN A 87 11.19 12.18 -2.14
C ASN A 87 11.87 11.76 -0.84
N GLU A 88 13.00 12.40 -0.54
CA GLU A 88 13.82 12.03 0.62
C GLU A 88 13.53 12.86 1.86
N GLY A 89 12.67 13.85 1.76
CA GLY A 89 12.51 14.79 2.86
C GLY A 89 12.00 14.14 4.14
N SER A 90 12.72 14.33 5.23
CA SER A 90 12.29 13.81 6.53
C SER A 90 10.98 14.44 6.99
N ARG A 91 10.73 15.66 6.57
CA ARG A 91 9.47 16.32 6.90
C ARG A 91 8.28 15.61 6.28
N HIS A 92 8.45 15.11 5.05
CA HIS A 92 7.37 14.37 4.38
C HIS A 92 7.09 13.09 5.12
N ARG A 93 8.12 12.41 5.59
CA ARG A 93 7.93 11.18 6.33
C ARG A 93 7.21 11.44 7.65
N ALA A 94 7.63 12.49 8.36
CA ALA A 94 7.00 12.82 9.64
C ALA A 94 5.52 13.16 9.44
N TYR A 95 5.20 13.89 8.37
CA TYR A 95 3.82 14.24 8.09
C TYR A 95 2.99 13.01 7.72
N ALA A 96 3.56 12.11 6.92
CA ALA A 96 2.88 10.87 6.57
C ALA A 96 2.58 10.04 7.83
N GLU A 97 3.54 9.95 8.73
CA GLU A 97 3.35 9.20 9.97
C GLU A 97 2.28 9.84 10.84
N MET A 98 2.28 11.17 10.87
CA MET A 98 1.24 11.89 11.59
C MET A 98 -0.15 11.62 11.01
N LEU A 99 -0.23 11.45 9.71
CA LEU A 99 -1.48 11.13 9.05
C LEU A 99 -1.87 9.65 9.18
N GLY A 100 -1.00 8.85 9.78
CA GLY A 100 -1.37 7.49 10.13
C GLY A 100 -0.90 6.40 9.19
N VAL A 101 0.09 6.68 8.31
CA VAL A 101 0.62 5.60 7.46
C VAL A 101 1.34 4.58 8.32
N ARG A 102 1.26 3.32 7.92
CA ARG A 102 1.87 2.22 8.65
C ARG A 102 3.34 2.03 8.29
N ASP A 103 3.71 2.41 7.09
CA ASP A 103 5.10 2.32 6.67
C ASP A 103 5.34 3.33 5.56
N TYR A 104 6.60 3.66 5.33
CA TYR A 104 6.99 4.70 4.39
C TYR A 104 8.23 4.20 3.67
N ILE A 105 8.10 3.91 2.38
CA ILE A 105 9.17 3.26 1.61
C ILE A 105 9.63 4.21 0.51
N ARG A 106 10.93 4.39 0.40
CA ARG A 106 11.52 5.29 -0.59
C ARG A 106 11.88 4.55 -1.86
N LYS A 107 11.54 5.14 -2.99
CA LYS A 107 11.93 4.63 -4.31
C LYS A 107 13.39 5.01 -4.59
N PRO A 108 14.15 4.17 -5.26
CA PRO A 108 13.80 2.80 -5.64
C PRO A 108 13.92 1.85 -4.45
N PHE A 109 13.15 0.78 -4.48
CA PHE A 109 13.16 -0.18 -3.38
C PHE A 109 13.15 -1.60 -3.94
N ALA A 110 13.66 -2.53 -3.14
CA ALA A 110 13.58 -3.94 -3.49
C ALA A 110 12.16 -4.43 -3.21
N MET A 111 11.63 -5.28 -4.08
CA MET A 111 10.28 -5.82 -3.87
C MET A 111 10.17 -6.59 -2.58
N GLU A 112 11.24 -7.24 -2.14
CA GLU A 112 11.23 -7.95 -0.86
C GLU A 112 10.93 -7.03 0.30
N LYS A 113 11.43 -5.79 0.24
CA LYS A 113 11.15 -4.83 1.30
C LYS A 113 9.67 -4.48 1.34
N LEU A 114 9.07 -4.28 0.17
CA LEU A 114 7.64 -4.00 0.09
C LEU A 114 6.83 -5.17 0.61
N VAL A 115 7.18 -6.38 0.20
CA VAL A 115 6.46 -7.58 0.61
C VAL A 115 6.52 -7.73 2.14
N ARG A 116 7.69 -7.51 2.73
CA ARG A 116 7.81 -7.60 4.19
C ARG A 116 6.95 -6.56 4.89
N ALA A 117 6.91 -5.36 4.34
CA ALA A 117 6.05 -4.31 4.92
C ALA A 117 4.58 -4.70 4.85
N ILE A 118 4.16 -5.25 3.72
CA ILE A 118 2.78 -5.69 3.54
C ILE A 118 2.45 -6.80 4.53
N ASP A 119 3.32 -7.79 4.63
CA ASP A 119 3.11 -8.91 5.55
C ASP A 119 2.96 -8.41 6.98
N LYS A 120 3.80 -7.45 7.36
CA LYS A 120 3.76 -6.91 8.70
C LYS A 120 2.45 -6.17 8.97
N VAL A 121 2.03 -5.34 8.02
CA VAL A 121 0.80 -4.55 8.19
C VAL A 121 -0.42 -5.45 8.23
N LEU A 122 -0.46 -6.48 7.40
CA LEU A 122 -1.60 -7.37 7.32
C LEU A 122 -1.53 -8.52 8.32
N GLY A 123 -0.43 -8.64 9.05
CA GLY A 123 -0.30 -9.69 10.03
C GLY A 123 -0.11 -11.07 9.41
N VAL A 124 0.50 -11.14 8.24
CA VAL A 124 0.72 -12.39 7.52
C VAL A 124 2.14 -12.86 7.77
N LYS A 125 2.30 -14.13 8.14
CA LYS A 125 3.64 -14.66 8.30
C LYS A 125 4.30 -14.87 6.95
N PRO A 126 5.57 -14.47 6.81
CA PRO A 126 6.30 -14.75 5.57
C PRO A 126 6.34 -16.24 5.33
N ARG A 127 6.03 -16.63 4.10
CA ARG A 127 5.91 -18.04 3.77
C ARG A 127 7.23 -18.78 3.99
N GLY A 128 8.34 -18.15 3.63
CA GLY A 128 9.64 -18.79 3.75
C GLY A 128 10.05 -19.06 5.18
N GLU A 129 9.53 -18.28 6.13
CA GLU A 129 9.88 -18.43 7.52
C GLU A 129 8.93 -19.30 8.30
N ALA A 130 7.77 -19.57 7.75
CA ALA A 130 6.76 -20.31 8.47
C ALA A 130 7.26 -21.69 8.90
N GLY A 131 8.03 -22.33 8.05
CA GLY A 131 8.55 -23.64 8.38
C GLY A 131 9.59 -23.63 9.49
N PHE A 132 10.30 -22.53 9.62
CA PHE A 132 11.27 -22.40 10.71
C PHE A 132 10.62 -21.97 12.00
N ASP A 133 9.68 -21.05 11.86
CA ASP A 133 9.05 -20.49 13.03
C ASP A 133 8.22 -21.51 13.78
N ASP A 134 7.79 -22.52 13.08
CA ASP A 134 6.96 -23.54 13.70
C ASP A 134 7.65 -24.27 14.83
N GLU A 135 8.96 -24.28 14.78
CA GLU A 135 9.69 -24.94 15.86
C GLU A 135 9.88 -24.04 17.03
N GLY A 136 9.81 -22.77 16.79
CA GLY A 136 10.12 -21.84 17.87
C GLY A 136 8.93 -21.27 18.45
#